data_24c163d1caf7d54b5ad36d40ddd17156
#
_entry.id   24c163d1caf7d54b5ad36d40ddd17156
#
_cell.length_a   1.000
_cell.length_b   1.000
_cell.length_c   1.000
_cell.angle_alpha   90.00
_cell.angle_beta   90.00
_cell.angle_gamma   90.00
#
_symmetry.space_group_name_H-M   'P 1'
#
loop_
_entity.id
_entity.type
_entity.pdbx_description
1 polymer ?
#
loop_
_entity_poly.entity_id
_entity_poly.type
_entity_poly.pdbx_seq_one_letter_code
_entity_poly.pdbx_strand_id
1 'polypeptide(L)'
;MNLNSFPMRRFIIVFGLLLANAGWCQAQVCGCTDPIATNYNAKATVNDGSCKYAPTVIQAKVVGTLDSMVRGSSSLFYWNNSYWTYNDHKDRCLYRIDSVNVAKSGTLCLKGIKNQDTEEISQDSRYLYIGDMGNNRGNRQNLQIYRISKKALQNKTYKVDTIRFSYEDQTDFTARPQATDFDCEAFVVTDDSIYLFTKQWVSAKTTIYSIPQTPGTHIAHRRGTYNVKGLITGATYIPEHQLVVLCGYDYDKRNILSALHPFIVLLYDFKDGDLLSGNKRRLDFGSGVKAQIEGIATSNGLDYYLTCERFTTTKMGIVFEFPAQLYRLDLRKYLR
;
A
#
# COMPACT_ATOMS: atom_id res chain seq x y z
N MET A 1 72.50 72.01 -5.53
CA MET A 1 72.37 70.92 -4.55
C MET A 1 70.87 70.64 -4.33
N ASN A 2 70.38 69.58 -4.93
CA ASN A 2 68.99 69.28 -4.95
C ASN A 2 68.59 68.36 -3.75
N LEU A 3 67.67 68.78 -2.99
CA LEU A 3 67.06 67.93 -1.94
C LEU A 3 65.78 67.34 -2.49
N ASN A 4 65.77 66.05 -2.67
CA ASN A 4 64.61 65.28 -3.12
C ASN A 4 63.60 65.11 -1.97
N SER A 5 62.36 65.51 -2.20
CA SER A 5 61.18 65.26 -1.33
C SER A 5 60.57 63.89 -1.66
N PHE A 6 60.42 63.02 -0.66
CA PHE A 6 59.69 61.76 -0.76
C PHE A 6 58.22 61.99 -0.42
N PRO A 7 57.29 61.42 -1.20
CA PRO A 7 55.87 61.54 -0.86
C PRO A 7 55.46 60.44 0.17
N MET A 8 54.80 60.91 1.21
CA MET A 8 54.22 60.09 2.29
C MET A 8 52.98 59.35 1.80
N ARG A 9 53.07 58.01 1.61
CA ARG A 9 51.94 57.15 1.28
C ARG A 9 51.05 56.98 2.53
N ARG A 10 49.81 57.48 2.42
CA ARG A 10 48.74 57.21 3.41
C ARG A 10 48.27 55.80 3.22
N PHE A 11 48.47 54.93 4.23
CA PHE A 11 47.81 53.61 4.34
C PHE A 11 46.39 53.81 4.85
N ILE A 12 45.39 53.52 4.02
CA ILE A 12 44.00 53.42 4.43
C ILE A 12 43.81 51.95 4.92
N ILE A 13 43.64 51.79 6.24
CA ILE A 13 43.28 50.49 6.80
C ILE A 13 41.76 50.35 6.68
N VAL A 14 41.30 49.53 5.75
CA VAL A 14 39.92 49.16 5.63
C VAL A 14 39.64 48.05 6.64
N PHE A 15 38.97 48.37 7.72
CA PHE A 15 38.41 47.40 8.67
C PHE A 15 37.20 46.72 8.03
N GLY A 16 37.39 45.58 7.41
CA GLY A 16 36.28 44.72 6.95
C GLY A 16 35.59 44.11 8.14
N LEU A 17 34.36 44.53 8.44
CA LEU A 17 33.48 43.81 9.36
C LEU A 17 33.03 42.52 8.70
N LEU A 18 33.69 41.42 9.09
CA LEU A 18 33.18 40.07 8.86
C LEU A 18 31.95 39.84 9.79
N LEU A 19 30.76 40.08 9.27
CA LEU A 19 29.51 39.60 9.88
C LEU A 19 29.52 38.06 9.74
N ALA A 20 29.95 37.40 10.79
CA ALA A 20 29.77 35.97 10.93
C ALA A 20 28.26 35.70 11.07
N ASN A 21 27.61 35.26 10.01
CA ASN A 21 26.30 34.64 10.07
C ASN A 21 26.48 33.32 10.85
N ALA A 22 26.36 33.39 12.18
CA ALA A 22 26.19 32.22 13.02
C ALA A 22 24.81 31.63 12.71
N GLY A 23 24.73 30.81 11.66
CA GLY A 23 23.58 29.96 11.41
C GLY A 23 23.40 29.08 12.66
N TRP A 24 22.34 29.32 13.38
CA TRP A 24 21.94 28.45 14.50
C TRP A 24 21.61 27.09 13.95
N CYS A 25 22.56 26.15 14.01
CA CYS A 25 22.31 24.74 13.76
C CYS A 25 21.49 24.26 14.95
N GLN A 26 20.17 24.26 14.80
CA GLN A 26 19.27 23.70 15.79
C GLN A 26 19.54 22.19 15.81
N ALA A 27 19.97 21.65 16.94
CA ALA A 27 20.20 20.23 17.10
C ALA A 27 18.89 19.48 16.76
N GLN A 28 18.94 18.53 15.83
CA GLN A 28 17.80 17.69 15.50
C GLN A 28 17.40 16.85 16.72
N VAL A 29 16.17 17.00 17.16
CA VAL A 29 15.58 16.17 18.22
C VAL A 29 14.71 15.11 17.54
N CYS A 30 15.17 13.86 17.59
CA CYS A 30 14.40 12.72 17.07
C CYS A 30 13.32 12.31 18.07
N GLY A 31 12.16 11.90 17.54
CA GLY A 31 11.03 11.45 18.36
C GLY A 31 9.73 11.46 17.56
N CYS A 32 8.63 11.10 18.23
CA CYS A 32 7.31 11.14 17.63
C CYS A 32 6.82 12.59 17.46
N THR A 33 6.60 13.01 16.23
CA THR A 33 6.12 14.36 15.88
C THR A 33 4.61 14.43 15.66
N ASP A 34 3.89 13.31 15.79
CA ASP A 34 2.45 13.25 15.59
C ASP A 34 1.69 13.62 16.88
N PRO A 35 0.94 14.77 16.95
CA PRO A 35 0.24 15.21 18.15
C PRO A 35 -0.86 14.24 18.64
N ILE A 36 -1.38 13.36 17.77
CA ILE A 36 -2.40 12.38 18.16
C ILE A 36 -1.81 11.07 18.72
N ALA A 37 -0.48 10.92 18.64
CA ALA A 37 0.18 9.77 19.20
C ALA A 37 0.24 9.86 20.74
N THR A 38 0.17 8.71 21.41
CA THR A 38 0.22 8.63 22.87
C THR A 38 1.59 8.98 23.45
N ASN A 39 2.64 8.93 22.63
CA ASN A 39 4.02 9.29 22.96
C ASN A 39 4.53 10.50 22.16
N TYR A 40 3.62 11.41 21.82
CA TYR A 40 4.00 12.67 21.16
C TYR A 40 5.07 13.42 21.94
N ASN A 41 6.09 13.90 21.24
CA ASN A 41 7.15 14.72 21.80
C ASN A 41 7.14 16.12 21.13
N ALA A 42 6.62 17.14 21.83
CA ALA A 42 6.54 18.52 21.33
C ALA A 42 7.92 19.15 21.01
N LYS A 43 9.03 18.56 21.52
CA LYS A 43 10.38 19.00 21.22
C LYS A 43 10.99 18.30 20.01
N ALA A 44 10.38 17.23 19.52
CA ALA A 44 10.87 16.52 18.35
C ALA A 44 10.76 17.38 17.09
N THR A 45 11.87 17.51 16.38
CA THR A 45 11.97 18.21 15.09
C THR A 45 12.05 17.23 13.91
N VAL A 46 12.31 15.95 14.20
CA VAL A 46 12.42 14.86 13.22
C VAL A 46 11.60 13.68 13.68
N ASN A 47 10.66 13.24 12.84
CA ASN A 47 9.96 11.98 13.08
C ASN A 47 10.93 10.81 12.90
N ASP A 48 11.03 9.97 13.92
CA ASP A 48 11.88 8.77 13.96
C ASP A 48 11.09 7.46 13.80
N GLY A 49 9.79 7.57 13.46
CA GLY A 49 8.90 6.42 13.28
C GLY A 49 8.47 5.74 14.59
N SER A 50 8.77 6.33 15.75
CA SER A 50 8.48 5.77 17.08
C SER A 50 7.06 6.05 17.57
N CYS A 51 6.21 6.75 16.80
CA CYS A 51 4.84 7.09 17.19
C CYS A 51 4.02 5.86 17.56
N LYS A 52 3.31 5.95 18.68
CA LYS A 52 2.39 4.93 19.17
C LYS A 52 0.98 5.49 19.24
N TYR A 53 0.00 4.70 18.84
CA TYR A 53 -1.40 5.13 18.81
C TYR A 53 -2.26 4.27 19.72
N ALA A 54 -3.25 4.89 20.37
CA ALA A 54 -4.27 4.16 21.08
C ALA A 54 -5.07 3.28 20.10
N PRO A 55 -5.56 2.11 20.54
CA PRO A 55 -6.49 1.30 19.75
C PRO A 55 -7.64 2.18 19.23
N THR A 56 -7.87 2.14 17.92
CA THR A 56 -8.87 3.00 17.29
C THR A 56 -9.83 2.13 16.48
N VAL A 57 -11.11 2.24 16.78
CA VAL A 57 -12.17 1.54 16.06
C VAL A 57 -12.80 2.49 15.05
N ILE A 58 -12.92 2.01 13.82
CA ILE A 58 -13.56 2.72 12.71
C ILE A 58 -14.84 2.03 12.28
N GLN A 59 -15.73 2.79 11.62
CA GLN A 59 -17.00 2.28 11.12
C GLN A 59 -17.03 2.35 9.60
N ALA A 60 -17.19 1.20 8.96
CA ALA A 60 -17.49 1.13 7.55
C ALA A 60 -19.00 0.91 7.33
N LYS A 61 -19.55 1.51 6.29
CA LYS A 61 -20.94 1.31 5.87
C LYS A 61 -20.98 0.32 4.72
N VAL A 62 -21.81 -0.70 4.82
CA VAL A 62 -22.16 -1.56 3.69
C VAL A 62 -22.89 -0.70 2.66
N VAL A 63 -22.36 -0.67 1.44
CA VAL A 63 -23.01 -0.06 0.27
C VAL A 63 -23.98 -1.07 -0.34
N GLY A 64 -23.54 -2.31 -0.51
CA GLY A 64 -24.36 -3.41 -1.01
C GLY A 64 -23.58 -4.68 -1.29
N THR A 65 -24.29 -5.72 -1.72
CA THR A 65 -23.71 -6.99 -2.14
C THR A 65 -23.24 -6.90 -3.60
N LEU A 66 -22.03 -7.37 -3.86
CA LEU A 66 -21.44 -7.40 -5.19
C LEU A 66 -22.17 -8.43 -6.08
N ASP A 67 -22.19 -8.14 -7.39
CA ASP A 67 -22.68 -9.08 -8.40
C ASP A 67 -21.94 -10.43 -8.32
N SER A 68 -22.65 -11.51 -8.57
CA SER A 68 -22.10 -12.88 -8.52
C SER A 68 -20.89 -13.10 -9.44
N MET A 69 -20.74 -12.29 -10.50
CA MET A 69 -19.59 -12.33 -11.41
C MET A 69 -18.31 -11.75 -10.78
N VAL A 70 -18.40 -11.00 -9.69
CA VAL A 70 -17.27 -10.38 -8.99
C VAL A 70 -17.16 -10.84 -7.53
N ARG A 71 -17.65 -12.04 -7.24
CA ARG A 71 -17.64 -12.63 -5.89
C ARG A 71 -16.24 -12.99 -5.35
N GLY A 72 -15.24 -13.11 -6.23
CA GLY A 72 -13.82 -13.30 -5.91
C GLY A 72 -13.05 -12.02 -6.11
N SER A 73 -13.59 -10.86 -5.68
CA SER A 73 -12.95 -9.56 -5.77
C SER A 73 -11.69 -9.51 -4.92
N SER A 74 -10.51 -9.60 -5.51
CA SER A 74 -9.19 -9.56 -4.87
C SER A 74 -8.51 -8.20 -4.93
N SER A 75 -9.07 -7.24 -5.67
CA SER A 75 -8.53 -5.87 -5.72
C SER A 75 -9.62 -4.85 -5.96
N LEU A 76 -9.33 -3.59 -5.67
CA LEU A 76 -10.17 -2.46 -6.02
C LEU A 76 -9.30 -1.26 -6.39
N PHE A 77 -9.58 -0.61 -7.52
CA PHE A 77 -8.87 0.60 -7.93
C PHE A 77 -9.82 1.61 -8.59
N TYR A 78 -9.43 2.89 -8.56
CA TYR A 78 -10.19 3.97 -9.19
C TYR A 78 -9.50 4.42 -10.46
N TRP A 79 -10.16 4.26 -11.60
CA TRP A 79 -9.63 4.63 -12.90
C TRP A 79 -10.74 5.08 -13.83
N ASN A 80 -10.49 6.10 -14.66
CA ASN A 80 -11.42 6.63 -15.65
C ASN A 80 -12.81 6.92 -15.05
N ASN A 81 -12.81 7.67 -13.94
CA ASN A 81 -13.99 8.09 -13.18
C ASN A 81 -14.89 6.95 -12.69
N SER A 82 -14.32 5.78 -12.44
CA SER A 82 -15.08 4.61 -11.98
C SER A 82 -14.22 3.74 -11.08
N TYR A 83 -14.88 2.99 -10.20
CA TYR A 83 -14.26 1.91 -9.46
C TYR A 83 -14.25 0.64 -10.29
N TRP A 84 -13.15 -0.08 -10.23
CA TRP A 84 -12.94 -1.33 -10.94
C TRP A 84 -12.41 -2.38 -9.99
N THR A 85 -12.84 -3.63 -10.19
CA THR A 85 -12.35 -4.80 -9.48
C THR A 85 -11.92 -5.89 -10.44
N TYR A 86 -11.28 -6.92 -9.89
CA TYR A 86 -10.78 -8.08 -10.60
C TYR A 86 -10.97 -9.34 -9.73
N ASN A 87 -11.23 -10.49 -10.35
CA ASN A 87 -11.31 -11.76 -9.62
C ASN A 87 -9.94 -12.45 -9.57
N ASP A 88 -9.63 -13.10 -8.46
CA ASP A 88 -8.36 -13.78 -8.18
C ASP A 88 -8.02 -14.92 -9.16
N HIS A 89 -9.01 -15.68 -9.60
CA HIS A 89 -8.78 -16.90 -10.37
C HIS A 89 -9.40 -16.90 -11.77
N LYS A 90 -8.65 -17.44 -12.76
CA LYS A 90 -9.12 -17.89 -14.09
C LYS A 90 -9.82 -16.83 -14.93
N ASP A 91 -9.99 -15.66 -14.41
CA ASP A 91 -10.60 -14.51 -15.07
C ASP A 91 -9.51 -13.55 -15.59
N ARG A 92 -9.82 -12.80 -16.61
CA ARG A 92 -8.93 -11.79 -17.20
C ARG A 92 -9.67 -10.50 -17.46
N CYS A 93 -10.77 -10.29 -16.76
CA CYS A 93 -11.65 -9.16 -16.98
C CYS A 93 -11.66 -8.22 -15.78
N LEU A 94 -11.50 -6.95 -16.05
CA LEU A 94 -11.79 -5.87 -15.12
C LEU A 94 -13.30 -5.62 -15.13
N TYR A 95 -13.88 -5.46 -13.97
CA TYR A 95 -15.31 -5.20 -13.78
C TYR A 95 -15.52 -3.83 -13.17
N ARG A 96 -16.26 -2.99 -13.86
CA ARG A 96 -16.64 -1.66 -13.36
C ARG A 96 -17.80 -1.78 -12.41
N ILE A 97 -17.64 -1.21 -11.22
CA ILE A 97 -18.63 -1.21 -10.15
C ILE A 97 -19.17 0.21 -9.97
N ASP A 98 -20.48 0.32 -9.92
CA ASP A 98 -21.15 1.54 -9.46
C ASP A 98 -21.05 1.63 -7.93
N SER A 99 -20.49 2.73 -7.42
CA SER A 99 -20.28 2.91 -5.98
C SER A 99 -21.52 3.34 -5.20
N VAL A 100 -22.66 3.49 -5.85
CA VAL A 100 -23.92 3.88 -5.22
C VAL A 100 -24.86 2.66 -5.08
N ASN A 101 -25.07 1.93 -6.18
CA ASN A 101 -26.01 0.79 -6.21
C ASN A 101 -25.32 -0.56 -6.36
N VAL A 102 -23.98 -0.58 -6.37
CA VAL A 102 -23.12 -1.78 -6.45
C VAL A 102 -23.29 -2.60 -7.74
N ALA A 103 -24.08 -2.09 -8.70
CA ALA A 103 -24.29 -2.77 -9.94
C ALA A 103 -23.01 -2.87 -10.77
N LYS A 104 -22.77 -4.04 -11.38
CA LYS A 104 -21.75 -4.18 -12.41
C LYS A 104 -22.18 -3.35 -13.62
N SER A 105 -21.41 -2.30 -13.95
CA SER A 105 -21.74 -1.33 -14.99
C SER A 105 -20.89 -1.45 -16.24
N GLY A 106 -19.94 -2.39 -16.27
CA GLY A 106 -19.08 -2.63 -17.44
C GLY A 106 -18.09 -3.75 -17.24
N THR A 107 -17.52 -4.23 -18.35
CA THR A 107 -16.50 -5.28 -18.37
C THR A 107 -15.43 -4.94 -19.40
N LEU A 108 -14.16 -5.10 -19.03
CA LEU A 108 -13.02 -4.92 -19.91
C LEU A 108 -12.09 -6.13 -19.81
N CYS A 109 -12.18 -7.06 -20.77
CA CYS A 109 -11.35 -8.25 -20.75
C CYS A 109 -9.99 -8.00 -21.40
N LEU A 110 -8.94 -8.39 -20.72
CA LEU A 110 -7.55 -8.17 -21.11
C LEU A 110 -7.02 -9.35 -21.92
N LYS A 111 -6.29 -9.02 -22.99
CA LYS A 111 -5.54 -10.01 -23.79
C LYS A 111 -4.06 -9.95 -23.41
N GLY A 112 -3.36 -11.06 -23.57
CA GLY A 112 -1.91 -11.11 -23.33
C GLY A 112 -1.50 -11.27 -21.87
N ILE A 113 -2.43 -11.44 -20.94
CA ILE A 113 -2.17 -11.80 -19.56
C ILE A 113 -2.62 -13.24 -19.25
N LYS A 114 -2.02 -13.83 -18.24
CA LYS A 114 -2.50 -15.05 -17.57
C LYS A 114 -2.94 -14.65 -16.16
N ASN A 115 -3.98 -15.28 -15.66
CA ASN A 115 -4.37 -15.17 -14.27
C ASN A 115 -4.22 -16.55 -13.65
N GLN A 116 -3.16 -16.74 -12.86
CA GLN A 116 -2.93 -17.92 -12.06
C GLN A 116 -3.43 -17.67 -10.63
N ASP A 117 -3.08 -16.50 -10.10
CA ASP A 117 -3.41 -16.06 -8.74
C ASP A 117 -3.16 -14.55 -8.67
N THR A 118 -4.11 -13.78 -9.25
CA THR A 118 -3.98 -12.30 -9.33
C THR A 118 -4.59 -11.68 -8.09
N GLU A 119 -3.79 -10.91 -7.35
CA GLU A 119 -4.15 -10.44 -6.01
C GLU A 119 -4.39 -8.93 -5.95
N GLU A 120 -3.66 -8.13 -6.71
CA GLU A 120 -3.77 -6.69 -6.62
C GLU A 120 -3.65 -6.01 -7.98
N ILE A 121 -4.32 -4.88 -8.14
CA ILE A 121 -4.13 -3.94 -9.23
C ILE A 121 -3.80 -2.56 -8.68
N SER A 122 -2.63 -2.07 -9.02
CA SER A 122 -2.17 -0.72 -8.69
C SER A 122 -1.92 0.10 -9.94
N GLN A 123 -1.60 1.37 -9.80
CA GLN A 123 -1.44 2.28 -10.93
C GLN A 123 -0.53 3.47 -10.62
N ASP A 124 0.09 4.00 -11.67
CA ASP A 124 0.65 5.34 -11.70
C ASP A 124 -0.16 6.24 -12.66
N SER A 125 0.35 7.41 -13.00
CA SER A 125 -0.30 8.32 -13.95
C SER A 125 -0.44 7.74 -15.36
N ARG A 126 0.45 6.80 -15.78
CA ARG A 126 0.57 6.28 -17.14
C ARG A 126 0.11 4.84 -17.32
N TYR A 127 0.29 3.99 -16.30
CA TYR A 127 0.12 2.55 -16.41
C TYR A 127 -0.84 1.98 -15.36
N LEU A 128 -1.49 0.89 -15.72
CA LEU A 128 -2.06 -0.09 -14.79
C LEU A 128 -1.05 -1.22 -14.60
N TYR A 129 -0.95 -1.72 -13.38
CA TYR A 129 -0.11 -2.82 -12.97
C TYR A 129 -0.98 -3.90 -12.35
N ILE A 130 -0.89 -5.13 -12.85
CA ILE A 130 -1.74 -6.26 -12.46
C ILE A 130 -0.84 -7.36 -11.90
N GLY A 131 -0.95 -7.65 -10.61
CA GLY A 131 -0.08 -8.56 -9.89
C GLY A 131 -0.57 -10.01 -9.89
N ASP A 132 -0.05 -10.85 -10.77
CA ASP A 132 -0.20 -12.31 -10.73
C ASP A 132 0.89 -12.90 -9.82
N MET A 133 0.68 -12.77 -8.50
CA MET A 133 1.73 -12.92 -7.51
C MET A 133 1.31 -13.67 -6.23
N GLY A 134 0.06 -14.08 -6.10
CA GLY A 134 -0.40 -14.92 -4.99
C GLY A 134 0.43 -16.21 -4.89
N ASN A 135 0.80 -16.57 -3.68
CA ASN A 135 1.70 -17.69 -3.41
C ASN A 135 1.36 -18.37 -2.08
N ASN A 136 0.09 -18.58 -1.81
CA ASN A 136 -0.44 -19.11 -0.56
C ASN A 136 0.09 -20.52 -0.18
N ARG A 137 0.75 -21.20 -1.12
CA ARG A 137 1.47 -22.47 -0.89
C ARG A 137 2.98 -22.30 -0.74
N GLY A 138 3.53 -21.12 -0.96
CA GLY A 138 4.95 -20.80 -0.83
C GLY A 138 5.86 -21.37 -1.91
N ASN A 139 5.33 -21.97 -2.97
CA ASN A 139 6.13 -22.71 -3.95
C ASN A 139 6.19 -22.09 -5.36
N ARG A 140 5.55 -20.94 -5.58
CA ARG A 140 5.60 -20.27 -6.89
C ARG A 140 6.97 -19.62 -7.13
N GLN A 141 7.48 -19.79 -8.36
CA GLN A 141 8.73 -19.22 -8.86
C GLN A 141 8.51 -18.36 -10.11
N ASN A 142 7.26 -18.13 -10.47
CA ASN A 142 6.85 -17.36 -11.65
C ASN A 142 6.01 -16.14 -11.27
N LEU A 143 6.36 -15.51 -10.16
CA LEU A 143 5.68 -14.29 -9.69
C LEU A 143 5.92 -13.16 -10.69
N GLN A 144 4.85 -12.41 -11.01
CA GLN A 144 4.94 -11.36 -12.02
C GLN A 144 3.88 -10.29 -11.86
N ILE A 145 4.20 -9.12 -12.39
CA ILE A 145 3.28 -7.99 -12.53
C ILE A 145 3.20 -7.64 -14.01
N TYR A 146 2.00 -7.61 -14.55
CA TYR A 146 1.74 -7.11 -15.90
C TYR A 146 1.59 -5.60 -15.86
N ARG A 147 2.19 -4.90 -16.83
CA ARG A 147 2.10 -3.45 -16.96
C ARG A 147 1.46 -3.09 -18.29
N ILE A 148 0.41 -2.25 -18.27
CA ILE A 148 -0.38 -1.87 -19.44
C ILE A 148 -0.56 -0.36 -19.47
N SER A 149 -0.23 0.29 -20.59
CA SER A 149 -0.47 1.73 -20.77
C SER A 149 -1.96 2.04 -20.72
N LYS A 150 -2.40 2.94 -19.84
CA LYS A 150 -3.79 3.39 -19.70
C LYS A 150 -4.33 3.98 -21.00
N LYS A 151 -3.53 4.84 -21.66
CA LYS A 151 -3.90 5.45 -22.96
C LYS A 151 -4.09 4.39 -24.03
N ALA A 152 -3.17 3.43 -24.14
CA ALA A 152 -3.26 2.35 -25.13
C ALA A 152 -4.42 1.40 -24.81
N LEU A 153 -4.72 1.17 -23.52
CA LEU A 153 -5.84 0.35 -23.09
C LEU A 153 -7.18 0.99 -23.49
N GLN A 154 -7.36 2.29 -23.28
CA GLN A 154 -8.55 3.04 -23.72
C GLN A 154 -8.73 2.97 -25.24
N ASN A 155 -7.65 3.03 -26.00
CA ASN A 155 -7.66 2.96 -27.46
C ASN A 155 -7.70 1.51 -28.01
N LYS A 156 -7.68 0.50 -27.14
CA LYS A 156 -7.65 -0.94 -27.50
C LYS A 156 -6.43 -1.35 -28.35
N THR A 157 -5.32 -0.61 -28.23
CA THR A 157 -4.06 -0.81 -28.98
C THR A 157 -2.89 -1.20 -28.08
N TYR A 158 -3.18 -1.69 -26.88
CA TYR A 158 -2.17 -1.95 -25.86
C TYR A 158 -1.34 -3.20 -26.13
N LYS A 159 -0.10 -3.14 -25.64
CA LYS A 159 0.79 -4.28 -25.42
C LYS A 159 0.92 -4.50 -23.90
N VAL A 160 1.23 -5.72 -23.54
CA VAL A 160 1.45 -6.10 -22.13
C VAL A 160 2.96 -6.24 -21.90
N ASP A 161 3.49 -5.42 -21.05
CA ASP A 161 4.83 -5.60 -20.49
C ASP A 161 4.76 -6.53 -19.29
N THR A 162 5.86 -7.20 -18.97
CA THR A 162 5.93 -8.10 -17.80
C THR A 162 7.15 -7.78 -16.94
N ILE A 163 6.92 -7.63 -15.65
CA ILE A 163 7.89 -7.45 -14.59
C ILE A 163 7.86 -8.74 -13.78
N ARG A 164 8.90 -9.58 -13.89
CA ARG A 164 9.04 -10.84 -13.13
C ARG A 164 9.89 -10.59 -11.91
N PHE A 165 9.62 -11.28 -10.82
CA PHE A 165 10.43 -11.14 -9.63
C PHE A 165 10.55 -12.44 -8.83
N SER A 166 11.59 -12.49 -8.01
CA SER A 166 11.78 -13.46 -6.93
C SER A 166 12.25 -12.72 -5.68
N TYR A 167 11.95 -13.24 -4.51
CA TYR A 167 12.43 -12.64 -3.25
C TYR A 167 13.90 -12.99 -3.02
N GLU A 168 14.69 -12.03 -2.52
CA GLU A 168 16.12 -12.24 -2.25
C GLU A 168 16.40 -13.27 -1.14
N ASP A 169 15.42 -13.47 -0.25
CA ASP A 169 15.54 -14.28 0.96
C ASP A 169 14.62 -15.52 0.98
N GLN A 170 13.86 -15.80 -0.08
CA GLN A 170 13.10 -17.05 -0.18
C GLN A 170 13.98 -18.19 -0.68
N THR A 171 14.23 -19.16 0.18
CA THR A 171 15.07 -20.35 -0.13
C THR A 171 14.30 -21.67 -0.10
N ASP A 172 13.15 -21.73 0.58
CA ASP A 172 12.29 -22.91 0.65
C ASP A 172 11.06 -22.74 -0.24
N PHE A 173 10.92 -23.59 -1.24
CA PHE A 173 9.79 -23.64 -2.18
C PHE A 173 8.95 -24.91 -1.99
N THR A 174 9.03 -25.54 -0.83
CA THR A 174 8.18 -26.69 -0.51
C THR A 174 6.72 -26.24 -0.36
N ALA A 175 5.84 -26.86 -1.14
CA ALA A 175 4.42 -26.51 -1.13
C ALA A 175 3.73 -26.88 0.19
N ARG A 176 3.32 -25.87 0.95
CA ARG A 176 2.58 -26.02 2.23
C ARG A 176 1.45 -24.99 2.27
N PRO A 177 0.19 -25.40 2.11
CA PRO A 177 -0.93 -24.44 2.08
C PRO A 177 -0.98 -23.59 3.36
N GLN A 178 -1.05 -22.27 3.18
CA GLN A 178 -1.14 -21.28 4.27
C GLN A 178 -0.06 -21.46 5.36
N ALA A 179 1.16 -21.79 4.95
CA ALA A 179 2.31 -21.99 5.83
C ALA A 179 3.57 -21.36 5.23
N THR A 180 3.41 -20.18 4.66
CA THR A 180 4.47 -19.35 4.05
C THR A 180 4.34 -17.92 4.51
N ASP A 181 5.46 -17.18 4.50
CA ASP A 181 5.53 -15.75 4.69
C ASP A 181 5.90 -15.01 3.37
N PHE A 182 5.87 -15.74 2.24
CA PHE A 182 6.17 -15.24 0.89
C PHE A 182 4.95 -15.25 -0.04
N ASP A 183 3.76 -15.10 0.51
CA ASP A 183 2.54 -14.85 -0.22
C ASP A 183 2.38 -13.35 -0.45
N CYS A 184 2.27 -12.90 -1.69
CA CYS A 184 2.15 -11.46 -1.98
C CYS A 184 0.73 -11.16 -2.44
N GLU A 185 0.04 -10.34 -1.67
CA GLU A 185 -1.38 -10.04 -1.92
C GLU A 185 -1.63 -8.55 -2.19
N ALA A 186 -0.64 -7.70 -1.91
CA ALA A 186 -0.78 -6.27 -2.08
C ALA A 186 0.49 -5.64 -2.63
N PHE A 187 0.35 -4.58 -3.42
CA PHE A 187 1.45 -3.72 -3.81
C PHE A 187 0.98 -2.31 -4.15
N VAL A 188 1.90 -1.36 -4.06
CA VAL A 188 1.70 0.00 -4.55
C VAL A 188 2.80 0.40 -5.51
N VAL A 189 2.48 1.31 -6.41
CA VAL A 189 3.42 1.91 -7.36
C VAL A 189 3.65 3.36 -6.93
N THR A 190 4.89 3.71 -6.68
CA THR A 190 5.35 5.08 -6.42
C THR A 190 6.03 5.65 -7.67
N ASP A 191 6.72 6.79 -7.58
CA ASP A 191 7.35 7.41 -8.74
C ASP A 191 8.51 6.59 -9.33
N ASP A 192 9.19 5.80 -8.50
CA ASP A 192 10.44 5.10 -8.87
C ASP A 192 10.41 3.59 -8.63
N SER A 193 9.50 3.08 -7.80
CA SER A 193 9.51 1.71 -7.31
C SER A 193 8.11 1.11 -7.22
N ILE A 194 8.06 -0.22 -7.25
CA ILE A 194 6.91 -1.00 -6.81
C ILE A 194 7.26 -1.56 -5.43
N TYR A 195 6.42 -1.28 -4.43
CA TYR A 195 6.54 -1.84 -3.09
C TYR A 195 5.53 -2.96 -2.91
N LEU A 196 6.04 -4.16 -2.63
CA LEU A 196 5.27 -5.39 -2.45
C LEU A 196 5.05 -5.62 -0.94
N PHE A 197 3.86 -6.04 -0.54
CA PHE A 197 3.50 -6.36 0.84
C PHE A 197 3.10 -7.82 0.93
N THR A 198 3.81 -8.61 1.76
CA THR A 198 3.51 -10.02 1.91
C THR A 198 2.39 -10.26 2.91
N LYS A 199 1.50 -11.21 2.59
CA LYS A 199 0.53 -11.82 3.49
C LYS A 199 1.22 -12.97 4.21
N GLN A 200 1.59 -12.75 5.46
CA GLN A 200 2.39 -13.71 6.21
C GLN A 200 1.51 -14.63 7.05
N TRP A 201 1.24 -15.79 6.51
CA TRP A 201 0.39 -16.81 7.12
C TRP A 201 0.93 -17.39 8.43
N VAL A 202 2.26 -17.39 8.60
CA VAL A 202 2.95 -17.96 9.77
C VAL A 202 3.15 -16.91 10.85
N SER A 203 3.68 -15.76 10.47
CA SER A 203 4.11 -14.74 11.41
C SER A 203 3.05 -13.67 11.73
N ALA A 204 1.95 -13.59 10.94
CA ALA A 204 0.93 -12.54 11.02
C ALA A 204 1.52 -11.11 10.93
N LYS A 205 2.53 -10.97 10.08
CA LYS A 205 3.24 -9.72 9.77
C LYS A 205 3.11 -9.41 8.28
N THR A 206 3.72 -8.33 7.85
CA THR A 206 4.01 -8.06 6.44
C THR A 206 5.47 -7.67 6.29
N THR A 207 6.14 -8.23 5.28
CA THR A 207 7.46 -7.76 4.86
C THR A 207 7.28 -6.95 3.59
N ILE A 208 7.92 -5.78 3.56
CA ILE A 208 7.94 -4.90 2.41
C ILE A 208 9.17 -5.22 1.58
N TYR A 209 8.95 -5.47 0.29
CA TYR A 209 10.00 -5.60 -0.71
C TYR A 209 9.86 -4.49 -1.75
N SER A 210 10.92 -4.18 -2.47
CA SER A 210 10.85 -3.26 -3.61
C SER A 210 11.47 -3.86 -4.86
N ILE A 211 10.87 -3.52 -6.01
CA ILE A 211 11.39 -3.82 -7.35
C ILE A 211 11.26 -2.58 -8.24
N PRO A 212 12.07 -2.46 -9.32
CA PRO A 212 11.89 -1.42 -10.33
C PRO A 212 10.57 -1.57 -11.09
N GLN A 213 10.04 -0.46 -11.61
CA GLN A 213 8.86 -0.44 -12.48
C GLN A 213 9.16 -0.88 -13.93
N THR A 214 10.41 -1.12 -14.27
CA THR A 214 10.83 -1.46 -15.63
C THR A 214 10.53 -2.92 -15.95
N PRO A 215 10.05 -3.24 -17.17
CA PRO A 215 9.90 -4.62 -17.61
C PRO A 215 11.21 -5.40 -17.53
N GLY A 216 11.11 -6.69 -17.22
CA GLY A 216 12.30 -7.54 -17.06
C GLY A 216 12.15 -8.52 -15.91
N THR A 217 13.29 -9.06 -15.45
CA THR A 217 13.38 -9.97 -14.29
C THR A 217 14.20 -9.31 -13.20
N HIS A 218 13.67 -9.25 -11.99
CA HIS A 218 14.23 -8.51 -10.87
C HIS A 218 14.29 -9.36 -9.62
N ILE A 219 15.17 -9.01 -8.71
CA ILE A 219 15.19 -9.50 -7.34
C ILE A 219 14.42 -8.49 -6.49
N ALA A 220 13.44 -8.96 -5.74
CA ALA A 220 12.69 -8.14 -4.81
C ALA A 220 13.52 -7.97 -3.53
N HIS A 221 13.99 -6.75 -3.30
CA HIS A 221 14.86 -6.41 -2.18
C HIS A 221 14.04 -6.07 -0.94
N ARG A 222 14.36 -6.72 0.16
CA ARG A 222 13.69 -6.53 1.44
C ARG A 222 13.96 -5.14 2.01
N ARG A 223 12.89 -4.42 2.38
CA ARG A 223 12.95 -3.08 2.99
C ARG A 223 12.69 -3.09 4.48
N GLY A 224 11.99 -4.10 4.97
CA GLY A 224 11.70 -4.25 6.40
C GLY A 224 10.45 -5.08 6.65
N THR A 225 10.19 -5.36 7.92
CA THR A 225 9.02 -6.13 8.34
C THR A 225 8.25 -5.34 9.40
N TYR A 226 6.94 -5.29 9.24
CA TYR A 226 6.04 -4.65 10.20
C TYR A 226 5.06 -5.68 10.78
N ASN A 227 4.89 -5.64 12.12
CA ASN A 227 3.94 -6.51 12.81
C ASN A 227 2.54 -5.91 12.75
N VAL A 228 1.79 -6.28 11.73
CA VAL A 228 0.40 -5.84 11.53
C VAL A 228 -0.59 -6.62 12.40
N LYS A 229 -0.17 -7.75 13.00
CA LYS A 229 -1.02 -8.68 13.78
C LYS A 229 -2.21 -9.18 12.96
N GLY A 230 -1.97 -9.59 11.72
CA GLY A 230 -2.99 -10.05 10.79
C GLY A 230 -2.43 -10.26 9.39
N LEU A 231 -3.29 -10.40 8.42
CA LEU A 231 -2.95 -10.68 7.03
C LEU A 231 -3.23 -9.43 6.18
N ILE A 232 -2.23 -8.93 5.48
CA ILE A 232 -2.39 -7.84 4.49
C ILE A 232 -2.83 -8.45 3.17
N THR A 233 -3.86 -7.86 2.57
CA THR A 233 -4.54 -8.37 1.37
C THR A 233 -4.80 -7.31 0.29
N GLY A 234 -4.60 -6.03 0.58
CA GLY A 234 -4.76 -4.99 -0.42
C GLY A 234 -4.08 -3.69 -0.01
N ALA A 235 -3.80 -2.84 -0.98
CA ALA A 235 -3.11 -1.57 -0.77
C ALA A 235 -3.54 -0.48 -1.75
N THR A 236 -3.51 0.77 -1.33
CA THR A 236 -3.62 1.92 -2.21
C THR A 236 -2.62 3.00 -1.80
N TYR A 237 -2.09 3.73 -2.77
CA TYR A 237 -1.16 4.85 -2.55
C TYR A 237 -1.80 6.16 -2.98
N ILE A 238 -1.66 7.18 -2.14
CA ILE A 238 -2.14 8.54 -2.38
C ILE A 238 -0.91 9.44 -2.46
N PRO A 239 -0.39 9.73 -3.67
CA PRO A 239 0.85 10.47 -3.87
C PRO A 239 0.84 11.86 -3.25
N GLU A 240 -0.29 12.58 -3.34
CA GLU A 240 -0.46 13.95 -2.86
C GLU A 240 -0.26 14.07 -1.35
N HIS A 241 -0.44 12.97 -0.62
CA HIS A 241 -0.30 12.90 0.83
C HIS A 241 0.87 12.01 1.27
N GLN A 242 1.62 11.43 0.34
CA GLN A 242 2.62 10.40 0.64
C GLN A 242 2.07 9.36 1.64
N LEU A 243 0.85 8.88 1.36
CA LEU A 243 0.11 7.97 2.23
C LEU A 243 -0.09 6.64 1.54
N VAL A 244 0.35 5.55 2.17
CA VAL A 244 -0.03 4.19 1.81
C VAL A 244 -1.09 3.72 2.79
N VAL A 245 -2.21 3.23 2.26
CA VAL A 245 -3.27 2.60 3.05
C VAL A 245 -3.30 1.12 2.70
N LEU A 246 -2.99 0.29 3.68
CA LEU A 246 -3.10 -1.17 3.57
C LEU A 246 -4.43 -1.61 4.15
N CYS A 247 -5.03 -2.65 3.60
CA CYS A 247 -6.16 -3.34 4.22
C CYS A 247 -5.84 -4.81 4.46
N GLY A 248 -6.62 -5.43 5.33
CA GLY A 248 -6.45 -6.83 5.66
C GLY A 248 -7.42 -7.26 6.75
N TYR A 249 -7.20 -8.46 7.28
CA TYR A 249 -8.03 -9.02 8.35
C TYR A 249 -7.22 -9.91 9.30
N ASP A 250 -7.70 -10.03 10.54
CA ASP A 250 -7.15 -10.99 11.49
C ASP A 250 -7.53 -12.41 11.05
N TYR A 251 -6.63 -13.36 11.27
CA TYR A 251 -6.84 -14.76 10.93
C TYR A 251 -6.45 -15.68 12.09
N ASP A 252 -7.43 -16.38 12.63
CA ASP A 252 -7.19 -17.45 13.61
C ASP A 252 -7.75 -18.78 13.06
N LYS A 253 -6.85 -19.68 12.68
CA LYS A 253 -7.21 -21.01 12.17
C LYS A 253 -8.10 -21.81 13.13
N ARG A 254 -8.01 -21.55 14.45
CA ARG A 254 -8.77 -22.28 15.48
C ARG A 254 -10.21 -21.78 15.60
N ASN A 255 -10.46 -20.51 15.23
CA ASN A 255 -11.78 -19.93 15.32
C ASN A 255 -12.05 -18.91 14.20
N ILE A 256 -12.25 -19.43 13.00
CA ILE A 256 -12.43 -18.63 11.79
C ILE A 256 -13.62 -17.64 11.85
N LEU A 257 -14.67 -17.97 12.62
CA LEU A 257 -15.81 -17.07 12.80
C LEU A 257 -15.49 -15.84 13.67
N SER A 258 -14.48 -15.94 14.53
CA SER A 258 -13.98 -14.82 15.34
C SER A 258 -12.79 -14.11 14.67
N ALA A 259 -12.25 -14.67 13.60
CA ALA A 259 -11.00 -14.25 12.98
C ALA A 259 -11.18 -13.28 11.80
N LEU A 260 -12.38 -13.06 11.33
CA LEU A 260 -12.64 -12.16 10.21
C LEU A 260 -12.86 -10.72 10.71
N HIS A 261 -11.89 -10.18 11.43
CA HIS A 261 -11.93 -8.78 11.85
C HIS A 261 -11.05 -7.95 10.91
N PRO A 262 -11.67 -7.19 9.99
CA PRO A 262 -10.91 -6.35 9.09
C PRO A 262 -10.22 -5.20 9.81
N PHE A 263 -9.12 -4.75 9.24
CA PHE A 263 -8.40 -3.57 9.67
C PHE A 263 -7.79 -2.84 8.48
N ILE A 264 -7.36 -1.60 8.70
CA ILE A 264 -6.47 -0.88 7.81
C ILE A 264 -5.23 -0.42 8.57
N VAL A 265 -4.15 -0.19 7.83
CA VAL A 265 -2.92 0.41 8.34
C VAL A 265 -2.57 1.61 7.48
N LEU A 266 -2.39 2.76 8.12
CA LEU A 266 -1.91 3.98 7.49
C LEU A 266 -0.39 4.07 7.67
N LEU A 267 0.35 4.18 6.55
CA LEU A 267 1.78 4.45 6.54
C LEU A 267 1.97 5.86 5.95
N TYR A 268 2.49 6.78 6.73
CA TYR A 268 2.65 8.20 6.34
C TYR A 268 3.83 8.87 7.04
N ASP A 269 4.20 10.07 6.61
CA ASP A 269 5.38 10.81 7.10
C ASP A 269 6.69 10.00 6.93
N PHE A 270 6.75 9.09 6.00
CA PHE A 270 7.96 8.31 5.69
C PHE A 270 8.91 9.12 4.79
N LYS A 271 10.19 8.77 4.79
CA LYS A 271 11.24 9.48 4.06
C LYS A 271 11.94 8.57 3.06
N ASP A 272 12.36 9.16 1.96
CA ASP A 272 13.25 8.54 0.98
C ASP A 272 12.78 7.15 0.51
N GLY A 273 11.45 6.96 0.41
CA GLY A 273 10.86 5.68 0.01
C GLY A 273 10.93 4.57 1.07
N ASP A 274 11.48 4.83 2.27
CA ASP A 274 11.39 3.90 3.39
C ASP A 274 10.03 4.01 4.08
N LEU A 275 9.07 3.21 3.63
CA LEU A 275 7.69 3.22 4.13
C LEU A 275 7.58 2.93 5.63
N LEU A 276 8.60 2.33 6.25
CA LEU A 276 8.61 2.01 7.68
C LEU A 276 9.30 3.07 8.54
N SER A 277 9.98 4.05 7.95
CA SER A 277 10.64 5.14 8.68
C SER A 277 9.66 6.14 9.31
N GLY A 278 8.45 6.21 8.78
CA GLY A 278 7.39 7.11 9.23
C GLY A 278 6.41 6.50 10.22
N ASN A 279 5.24 7.08 10.28
CA ASN A 279 4.15 6.67 11.15
C ASN A 279 3.45 5.42 10.63
N LYS A 280 3.07 4.52 11.54
CA LYS A 280 2.37 3.26 11.26
C LYS A 280 1.16 3.18 12.18
N ARG A 281 -0.03 3.48 11.66
CA ARG A 281 -1.25 3.56 12.47
C ARG A 281 -2.27 2.52 12.01
N ARG A 282 -2.56 1.56 12.88
CA ARG A 282 -3.62 0.57 12.66
C ARG A 282 -4.97 1.11 13.15
N LEU A 283 -6.01 0.88 12.35
CA LEU A 283 -7.41 1.20 12.64
C LEU A 283 -8.22 -0.10 12.43
N ASP A 284 -8.90 -0.55 13.48
CA ASP A 284 -9.69 -1.78 13.46
C ASP A 284 -11.15 -1.49 13.15
N PHE A 285 -11.81 -2.36 12.38
CA PHE A 285 -13.24 -2.22 12.14
C PHE A 285 -14.04 -2.67 13.38
N GLY A 286 -15.17 -2.03 13.59
CA GLY A 286 -16.09 -2.43 14.67
C GLY A 286 -16.59 -3.87 14.49
N SER A 287 -17.01 -4.50 15.58
CA SER A 287 -17.42 -5.91 15.64
C SER A 287 -18.58 -6.30 14.71
N GLY A 288 -19.27 -5.31 14.13
CA GLY A 288 -20.35 -5.55 13.14
C GLY A 288 -19.87 -5.91 11.74
N VAL A 289 -18.58 -5.74 11.43
CA VAL A 289 -18.01 -6.09 10.12
C VAL A 289 -17.19 -7.37 10.26
N LYS A 290 -17.61 -8.42 9.57
CA LYS A 290 -16.87 -9.68 9.46
C LYS A 290 -16.66 -10.00 7.98
N ALA A 291 -15.47 -9.77 7.48
CA ALA A 291 -15.18 -9.88 6.06
C ALA A 291 -13.69 -10.15 5.81
N GLN A 292 -13.41 -10.88 4.76
CA GLN A 292 -12.08 -10.94 4.14
C GLN A 292 -11.99 -9.76 3.18
N ILE A 293 -11.54 -8.60 3.70
CA ILE A 293 -11.30 -7.42 2.86
C ILE A 293 -10.07 -7.70 2.00
N GLU A 294 -10.24 -7.56 0.67
CA GLU A 294 -9.18 -7.84 -0.30
C GLU A 294 -8.82 -6.61 -1.16
N GLY A 295 -9.71 -5.67 -1.34
CA GLY A 295 -9.45 -4.48 -2.15
C GLY A 295 -9.76 -3.18 -1.43
N ILE A 296 -8.96 -2.13 -1.71
CA ILE A 296 -9.16 -0.79 -1.17
C ILE A 296 -8.81 0.28 -2.20
N ALA A 297 -9.70 1.25 -2.41
CA ALA A 297 -9.47 2.36 -3.32
C ALA A 297 -10.13 3.65 -2.84
N THR A 298 -9.64 4.76 -3.36
CA THR A 298 -10.22 6.09 -3.17
C THR A 298 -10.15 6.90 -4.46
N SER A 299 -11.08 7.83 -4.64
CA SER A 299 -11.05 8.81 -5.73
C SER A 299 -10.61 10.19 -5.27
N ASN A 300 -10.54 10.43 -3.96
CA ASN A 300 -10.30 11.76 -3.39
C ASN A 300 -9.39 11.76 -2.16
N GLY A 301 -8.79 10.59 -1.82
CA GLY A 301 -7.93 10.45 -0.65
C GLY A 301 -8.63 10.50 0.71
N LEU A 302 -9.95 10.68 0.77
CA LEU A 302 -10.72 10.91 2.00
C LEU A 302 -11.81 9.85 2.23
N ASP A 303 -12.59 9.58 1.18
CA ASP A 303 -13.60 8.51 1.16
C ASP A 303 -13.00 7.28 0.48
N TYR A 304 -12.98 6.17 1.19
CA TYR A 304 -12.44 4.91 0.69
C TYR A 304 -13.57 3.92 0.45
N TYR A 305 -13.40 3.12 -0.58
CA TYR A 305 -14.22 1.96 -0.84
C TYR A 305 -13.38 0.70 -0.66
N LEU A 306 -14.00 -0.35 -0.12
CA LEU A 306 -13.36 -1.64 0.11
C LEU A 306 -14.24 -2.74 -0.43
N THR A 307 -13.62 -3.75 -1.02
CA THR A 307 -14.31 -4.98 -1.43
C THR A 307 -13.89 -6.14 -0.54
N CYS A 308 -14.77 -7.10 -0.37
CA CYS A 308 -14.44 -8.39 0.23
C CYS A 308 -14.89 -9.52 -0.69
N GLU A 309 -14.24 -10.66 -0.55
CA GLU A 309 -14.66 -11.88 -1.19
C GLU A 309 -15.89 -12.50 -0.54
N ARG A 310 -16.60 -13.36 -1.32
CA ARG A 310 -17.56 -14.30 -0.74
C ARG A 310 -16.81 -15.39 -0.01
N PHE A 311 -17.10 -15.53 1.27
CA PHE A 311 -16.52 -16.57 2.10
C PHE A 311 -17.58 -17.48 2.67
N THR A 312 -17.35 -18.80 2.64
CA THR A 312 -18.25 -19.80 3.20
C THR A 312 -17.47 -20.72 4.11
N THR A 313 -17.98 -20.97 5.30
CA THR A 313 -17.37 -21.94 6.24
C THR A 313 -18.45 -22.75 6.93
N THR A 314 -18.11 -23.96 7.35
CA THR A 314 -19.02 -24.84 8.10
C THR A 314 -18.47 -25.05 9.51
N LYS A 315 -19.30 -24.81 10.51
CA LYS A 315 -18.98 -25.07 11.92
C LYS A 315 -20.13 -25.81 12.59
N MET A 316 -19.85 -26.93 13.24
CA MET A 316 -20.85 -27.78 13.90
C MET A 316 -22.02 -28.16 12.99
N GLY A 317 -21.76 -28.43 11.70
CA GLY A 317 -22.80 -28.75 10.72
C GLY A 317 -23.59 -27.56 10.18
N ILE A 318 -23.36 -26.35 10.68
CA ILE A 318 -24.03 -25.13 10.22
C ILE A 318 -23.13 -24.42 9.20
N VAL A 319 -23.70 -24.09 8.05
CA VAL A 319 -23.04 -23.32 6.99
C VAL A 319 -23.19 -21.83 7.29
N PHE A 320 -22.07 -21.14 7.38
CA PHE A 320 -22.00 -19.68 7.49
C PHE A 320 -21.53 -19.13 6.15
N GLU A 321 -22.29 -18.20 5.61
CA GLU A 321 -21.98 -17.53 4.36
C GLU A 321 -21.82 -16.03 4.61
N PHE A 322 -20.71 -15.49 4.13
CA PHE A 322 -20.40 -14.07 4.12
C PHE A 322 -20.37 -13.61 2.66
N PRO A 323 -21.33 -12.79 2.23
CA PRO A 323 -21.41 -12.35 0.84
C PRO A 323 -20.25 -11.42 0.46
N ALA A 324 -19.88 -11.43 -0.80
CA ALA A 324 -19.01 -10.39 -1.36
C ALA A 324 -19.74 -9.05 -1.29
N GLN A 325 -19.12 -8.03 -0.71
CA GLN A 325 -19.72 -6.73 -0.45
C GLN A 325 -18.79 -5.58 -0.80
N LEU A 326 -19.41 -4.43 -1.10
CA LEU A 326 -18.74 -3.14 -1.17
C LEU A 326 -19.03 -2.39 0.14
N TYR A 327 -17.97 -1.85 0.74
CA TYR A 327 -18.04 -1.00 1.92
C TYR A 327 -17.57 0.41 1.56
N ARG A 328 -18.09 1.42 2.26
CA ARG A 328 -17.59 2.80 2.26
C ARG A 328 -17.05 3.16 3.63
N LEU A 329 -15.89 3.80 3.65
CA LEU A 329 -15.17 4.20 4.84
C LEU A 329 -14.73 5.67 4.71
N ASP A 330 -15.10 6.52 5.67
CA ASP A 330 -14.66 7.90 5.76
C ASP A 330 -13.44 7.99 6.69
N LEU A 331 -12.31 8.40 6.13
CA LEU A 331 -11.05 8.54 6.88
C LEU A 331 -10.69 9.99 7.22
N ARG A 332 -11.50 11.01 6.89
CA ARG A 332 -11.17 12.46 7.08
C ARG A 332 -10.63 12.78 8.46
N LYS A 333 -11.24 12.23 9.50
CA LYS A 333 -10.82 12.49 10.90
C LYS A 333 -9.57 11.72 11.34
N TYR A 334 -9.06 10.83 10.51
CA TYR A 334 -7.86 10.03 10.79
C TYR A 334 -6.67 10.44 9.94
N LEU A 335 -6.90 11.23 8.90
CA LEU A 335 -5.91 11.82 8.02
C LEU A 335 -5.65 13.27 8.43
N ARG A 336 -4.48 13.78 8.13
CA ARG A 336 -4.09 15.18 8.39
C ARG A 336 -4.19 16.02 7.15
#